data_12aa8624ad814b75790a3e5f244a40b0
#
_entry.id   12aa8624ad814b75790a3e5f244a40b0
#
_cell.length_a   1.000
_cell.length_b   1.000
_cell.length_c   1.000
_cell.angle_alpha   90.00
_cell.angle_beta   90.00
_cell.angle_gamma   90.00
#
_symmetry.space_group_name_H-M   'P 1'
#
loop_
_entity.id
_entity.type
_entity.pdbx_description
1 polymer ?
#
loop_
_entity_poly.entity_id
_entity_poly.type
_entity_poly.pdbx_seq_one_letter_code
_entity_poly.pdbx_strand_id
1 'polypeptide(L)'
;MRNLRRTLPLLAATVLSVSSLGSGLTAVSAAGPGAPSSGILCTTDSANGTSPHFSLTASADYISMPDGNTIWTWSYGATGGSFQFPGPVLCVNQGDTVTVVLHNSLPEATSIMFPGVDAVQADGAPAQPVFNGSGTLTSLVPAAAAGGSATYSFVAANPGTYLYESGTDSGKQVQMGLYGALVVRPAGHPDWAYANHGQPFGNFSREFVMLLSEIDPNLHSAVELGQPYDVTALHPRYWLINGRAFPDTIAPNDAAWLPNQPYSSLFHVTEQDTSLPTSDPNGPNQAPALIRYLDAGSRNHPFHPHGQNGRVLARDAAPLYDAAGNDLSYETFSFSIGSGQTWDQTYQYQNQEHFSAADNPIPVTVPQLQNLTFKDGATYYSGSPYIGSQGKLPVGTTSYNECGEYYMVMHSHALYEAANYDTGFGGMLTLERIDPITPATGTTCTP
;
A
#
# COMPACT_ATOMS: atom_id res chain seq x y z
N MET A 1 17.96 -26.39 -52.80
CA MET A 1 17.78 -25.46 -53.91
C MET A 1 16.30 -25.17 -54.08
N ARG A 2 15.88 -24.03 -53.70
CA ARG A 2 14.79 -23.15 -54.11
C ARG A 2 14.37 -22.23 -52.95
N ASN A 3 14.82 -21.00 -53.04
CA ASN A 3 14.41 -19.88 -52.21
C ASN A 3 12.94 -19.53 -52.48
N LEU A 4 12.13 -19.43 -51.40
CA LEU A 4 10.85 -18.73 -51.45
C LEU A 4 10.92 -17.57 -50.46
N ARG A 5 11.06 -16.37 -50.98
CA ARG A 5 10.82 -15.10 -50.28
C ARG A 5 9.28 -14.94 -50.13
N ARG A 6 8.79 -14.80 -48.92
CA ARG A 6 7.42 -14.34 -48.66
C ARG A 6 7.47 -12.88 -48.22
N THR A 7 6.88 -12.04 -49.04
CA THR A 7 6.57 -10.63 -48.78
C THR A 7 5.32 -10.56 -47.90
N LEU A 8 5.41 -9.85 -46.76
CA LEU A 8 4.25 -9.46 -45.95
C LEU A 8 3.68 -8.12 -46.48
N PRO A 9 2.35 -7.96 -46.56
CA PRO A 9 1.75 -6.65 -46.81
C PRO A 9 1.62 -5.85 -45.52
N LEU A 10 1.98 -4.55 -45.59
CA LEU A 10 1.66 -3.54 -44.60
C LEU A 10 0.14 -3.33 -44.56
N LEU A 11 -0.49 -3.55 -43.43
CA LEU A 11 -1.83 -3.05 -43.13
C LEU A 11 -1.71 -1.69 -42.41
N ALA A 12 -2.22 -0.66 -43.04
CA ALA A 12 -2.40 0.65 -42.43
C ALA A 12 -3.59 0.60 -41.47
N ALA A 13 -3.34 0.84 -40.20
CA ALA A 13 -4.37 0.98 -39.20
C ALA A 13 -4.87 2.43 -39.14
N THR A 14 -6.12 2.63 -39.52
CA THR A 14 -6.82 3.90 -39.37
C THR A 14 -7.26 4.05 -37.92
N VAL A 15 -6.75 5.05 -37.23
CA VAL A 15 -7.18 5.40 -35.86
C VAL A 15 -8.50 6.17 -35.94
N LEU A 16 -9.59 5.55 -35.52
CA LEU A 16 -10.84 6.26 -35.23
C LEU A 16 -10.76 6.82 -33.80
N SER A 17 -10.71 8.13 -33.67
CA SER A 17 -10.88 8.82 -32.38
C SER A 17 -12.36 8.87 -32.03
N VAL A 18 -12.75 8.09 -31.00
CA VAL A 18 -14.05 8.23 -30.33
C VAL A 18 -13.83 9.11 -29.10
N SER A 19 -14.32 10.34 -29.16
CA SER A 19 -14.41 11.23 -28.00
C SER A 19 -15.62 10.84 -27.16
N SER A 20 -15.42 10.11 -26.08
CA SER A 20 -16.41 9.91 -25.03
C SER A 20 -16.25 10.99 -23.97
N LEU A 21 -17.25 11.86 -23.85
CA LEU A 21 -17.45 12.73 -22.70
C LEU A 21 -17.93 11.83 -21.53
N GLY A 22 -16.97 11.30 -20.78
CA GLY A 22 -17.20 10.69 -19.48
C GLY A 22 -16.66 11.64 -18.42
N SER A 23 -17.49 12.04 -17.47
CA SER A 23 -17.06 12.68 -16.22
C SER A 23 -16.15 11.70 -15.46
N GLY A 24 -14.85 11.78 -15.73
CA GLY A 24 -13.86 10.87 -15.18
C GLY A 24 -13.53 11.26 -13.75
N LEU A 25 -13.66 10.31 -12.85
CA LEU A 25 -12.87 10.27 -11.61
C LEU A 25 -11.39 10.30 -12.01
N THR A 26 -10.76 11.44 -11.87
CA THR A 26 -9.31 11.51 -12.04
C THR A 26 -8.69 10.94 -10.78
N ALA A 27 -8.06 9.77 -10.90
CA ALA A 27 -7.00 9.42 -9.96
C ALA A 27 -5.96 10.54 -10.06
N VAL A 28 -6.02 11.52 -9.16
CA VAL A 28 -4.99 12.55 -9.06
C VAL A 28 -3.80 11.87 -8.41
N SER A 29 -2.93 11.30 -9.24
CA SER A 29 -1.54 11.14 -8.83
C SER A 29 -1.05 12.54 -8.46
N ALA A 30 -0.79 12.79 -7.20
CA ALA A 30 -0.22 14.04 -6.70
C ALA A 30 1.28 14.14 -7.04
N ALA A 31 1.71 13.46 -8.11
CA ALA A 31 3.07 13.48 -8.60
C ALA A 31 3.20 14.50 -9.73
N GLY A 32 3.66 15.69 -9.40
CA GLY A 32 4.31 16.58 -10.37
C GLY A 32 5.61 15.94 -10.90
N PRO A 33 6.22 16.48 -11.98
CA PRO A 33 7.51 15.98 -12.47
C PRO A 33 8.55 16.08 -11.33
N GLY A 34 8.97 14.95 -10.77
CA GLY A 34 9.91 14.85 -9.66
C GLY A 34 9.32 14.28 -8.36
N ALA A 35 8.04 13.87 -8.33
CA ALA A 35 7.49 13.20 -7.15
C ALA A 35 8.10 11.79 -7.00
N PRO A 36 8.31 11.32 -5.74
CA PRO A 36 8.88 10.00 -5.48
C PRO A 36 8.01 8.91 -6.11
N SER A 37 8.67 7.90 -6.68
CA SER A 37 8.04 6.74 -7.32
C SER A 37 7.36 5.80 -6.32
N SER A 38 7.33 6.17 -5.05
CA SER A 38 6.71 5.45 -3.93
C SER A 38 5.95 6.42 -3.02
N GLY A 39 5.14 5.88 -2.12
CA GLY A 39 4.28 6.63 -1.21
C GLY A 39 2.80 6.36 -1.44
N ILE A 40 1.97 6.99 -0.64
CA ILE A 40 0.52 6.80 -0.74
C ILE A 40 -0.02 7.33 -2.07
N LEU A 41 -0.79 6.49 -2.78
CA LEU A 41 -1.61 6.90 -3.92
C LEU A 41 -3.06 7.04 -3.46
N CYS A 42 -3.44 8.24 -3.08
CA CYS A 42 -4.81 8.52 -2.65
C CYS A 42 -5.77 8.61 -3.83
N THR A 43 -6.87 7.88 -3.75
CA THR A 43 -8.08 8.17 -4.53
C THR A 43 -8.90 9.19 -3.76
N THR A 44 -9.10 10.37 -4.35
CA THR A 44 -9.86 11.47 -3.74
C THR A 44 -10.94 11.96 -4.70
N ASP A 45 -11.97 12.59 -4.16
CA ASP A 45 -12.96 13.33 -4.94
C ASP A 45 -12.98 14.80 -4.49
N SER A 46 -12.03 15.57 -5.02
CA SER A 46 -11.92 16.99 -4.73
C SER A 46 -13.01 17.85 -5.42
N ALA A 47 -13.70 17.30 -6.41
CA ALA A 47 -14.74 18.03 -7.14
C ALA A 47 -16.00 18.28 -6.29
N ASN A 48 -16.27 17.41 -5.33
CA ASN A 48 -17.44 17.48 -4.44
C ASN A 48 -17.12 18.08 -3.05
N GLY A 49 -15.95 18.67 -2.85
CA GLY A 49 -15.56 19.37 -1.63
C GLY A 49 -15.63 18.48 -0.40
N THR A 50 -16.54 18.79 0.56
CA THR A 50 -16.74 18.02 1.80
C THR A 50 -17.74 16.87 1.66
N SER A 51 -18.11 16.50 0.44
CA SER A 51 -19.02 15.40 0.15
C SER A 51 -18.45 14.46 -0.89
N PRO A 52 -17.28 13.83 -0.63
CA PRO A 52 -16.62 12.98 -1.59
C PRO A 52 -17.49 11.77 -1.98
N HIS A 53 -17.49 11.47 -3.27
CA HIS A 53 -18.26 10.39 -3.87
C HIS A 53 -17.32 9.43 -4.61
N PHE A 54 -17.28 8.18 -4.18
CA PHE A 54 -16.50 7.13 -4.81
C PHE A 54 -17.45 6.14 -5.51
N SER A 55 -17.11 5.77 -6.73
CA SER A 55 -17.79 4.71 -7.47
C SER A 55 -16.82 3.58 -7.70
N LEU A 56 -17.10 2.42 -7.09
CA LEU A 56 -16.26 1.24 -7.11
C LEU A 56 -16.96 0.09 -7.83
N THR A 57 -16.20 -0.75 -8.52
CA THR A 57 -16.68 -1.97 -9.13
C THR A 57 -15.96 -3.16 -8.52
N ALA A 58 -16.72 -4.09 -7.94
CA ALA A 58 -16.20 -5.41 -7.58
C ALA A 58 -16.09 -6.24 -8.86
N SER A 59 -14.89 -6.69 -9.19
CA SER A 59 -14.58 -7.45 -10.40
C SER A 59 -13.47 -8.46 -10.15
N ALA A 60 -13.13 -9.25 -11.15
CA ALA A 60 -12.12 -10.28 -11.07
C ALA A 60 -11.14 -10.20 -12.24
N ASP A 61 -9.86 -10.45 -11.96
CA ASP A 61 -8.79 -10.56 -12.95
C ASP A 61 -7.58 -11.27 -12.31
N TYR A 62 -6.53 -11.47 -13.09
CA TYR A 62 -5.28 -12.07 -12.63
C TYR A 62 -4.30 -11.03 -12.10
N ILE A 63 -3.60 -11.39 -11.03
CA ILE A 63 -2.42 -10.68 -10.54
C ILE A 63 -1.16 -11.51 -10.76
N SER A 64 -0.01 -10.86 -10.82
CA SER A 64 1.29 -11.51 -11.06
C SER A 64 2.04 -11.74 -9.76
N MET A 65 2.68 -12.92 -9.66
CA MET A 65 3.59 -13.25 -8.55
C MET A 65 5.04 -13.27 -9.04
N PRO A 66 6.02 -12.96 -8.17
CA PRO A 66 7.43 -12.88 -8.57
C PRO A 66 8.02 -14.20 -9.08
N ASP A 67 7.45 -15.32 -8.73
CA ASP A 67 7.84 -16.65 -9.20
C ASP A 67 7.34 -16.98 -10.62
N GLY A 68 6.58 -16.05 -11.23
CA GLY A 68 6.03 -16.16 -12.58
C GLY A 68 4.61 -16.74 -12.63
N ASN A 69 4.04 -17.13 -11.49
CA ASN A 69 2.64 -17.55 -11.41
C ASN A 69 1.70 -16.34 -11.55
N THR A 70 0.47 -16.62 -11.98
CA THR A 70 -0.65 -15.66 -11.95
C THR A 70 -1.77 -16.24 -11.11
N ILE A 71 -2.44 -15.38 -10.34
CA ILE A 71 -3.49 -15.77 -9.41
C ILE A 71 -4.79 -15.05 -9.79
N TRP A 72 -5.86 -15.80 -9.98
CA TRP A 72 -7.21 -15.26 -10.15
C TRP A 72 -7.68 -14.64 -8.86
N THR A 73 -8.04 -13.34 -8.90
CA THR A 73 -8.28 -12.56 -7.70
C THR A 73 -9.51 -11.69 -7.90
N TRP A 74 -10.27 -11.44 -6.85
CA TRP A 74 -11.32 -10.43 -6.84
C TRP A 74 -10.79 -9.15 -6.22
N SER A 75 -11.34 -8.01 -6.63
CA SER A 75 -10.97 -6.75 -5.99
C SER A 75 -12.02 -5.68 -6.27
N TYR A 76 -11.94 -4.59 -5.53
CA TYR A 76 -12.62 -3.34 -5.84
C TYR A 76 -11.70 -2.48 -6.71
N GLY A 77 -12.24 -1.92 -7.79
CA GLY A 77 -11.54 -0.96 -8.64
C GLY A 77 -12.40 0.29 -8.85
N ALA A 78 -11.80 1.39 -9.28
CA ALA A 78 -12.58 2.57 -9.68
C ALA A 78 -13.48 2.22 -10.87
N THR A 79 -14.77 2.58 -10.82
CA THR A 79 -15.72 2.27 -11.88
C THR A 79 -15.29 2.91 -13.20
N GLY A 80 -15.20 2.09 -14.25
CA GLY A 80 -14.71 2.51 -15.57
C GLY A 80 -13.18 2.55 -15.69
N GLY A 81 -12.44 2.27 -14.61
CA GLY A 81 -11.00 2.07 -14.63
C GLY A 81 -10.60 0.62 -14.94
N SER A 82 -9.30 0.36 -14.95
CA SER A 82 -8.74 -0.99 -15.03
C SER A 82 -8.92 -1.73 -13.69
N PHE A 83 -8.87 -3.06 -13.74
CA PHE A 83 -8.78 -3.86 -12.53
C PHE A 83 -7.53 -3.45 -11.71
N GLN A 84 -7.67 -3.41 -10.39
CA GLN A 84 -6.54 -3.20 -9.48
C GLN A 84 -6.69 -4.03 -8.20
N PHE A 85 -5.57 -4.43 -7.64
CA PHE A 85 -5.47 -5.18 -6.39
C PHE A 85 -4.31 -4.66 -5.54
N PRO A 86 -4.52 -4.37 -4.24
CA PRO A 86 -5.82 -4.28 -3.55
C PRO A 86 -6.69 -3.13 -4.07
N GLY A 87 -7.88 -2.99 -3.49
CA GLY A 87 -8.79 -1.87 -3.78
C GLY A 87 -8.15 -0.50 -3.58
N PRO A 88 -8.70 0.58 -4.17
CA PRO A 88 -8.15 1.93 -4.07
C PRO A 88 -7.98 2.39 -2.61
N VAL A 89 -6.90 3.12 -2.33
CA VAL A 89 -6.77 3.84 -1.06
C VAL A 89 -7.66 5.07 -1.09
N LEU A 90 -8.79 5.03 -0.38
CA LEU A 90 -9.73 6.15 -0.28
C LEU A 90 -9.22 7.15 0.76
N CYS A 91 -8.99 8.40 0.35
CA CYS A 91 -8.55 9.45 1.26
C CYS A 91 -9.60 10.55 1.37
N VAL A 92 -10.01 10.83 2.60
CA VAL A 92 -11.02 11.85 2.94
C VAL A 92 -10.55 12.67 4.14
N ASN A 93 -11.25 13.75 4.45
CA ASN A 93 -10.95 14.57 5.61
C ASN A 93 -11.99 14.37 6.71
N GLN A 94 -11.57 14.62 7.92
CA GLN A 94 -12.48 14.64 9.06
C GLN A 94 -13.65 15.60 8.81
N GLY A 95 -14.87 15.11 9.05
CA GLY A 95 -16.10 15.85 8.83
C GLY A 95 -16.71 15.67 7.44
N ASP A 96 -16.03 15.06 6.48
CA ASP A 96 -16.57 14.76 5.16
C ASP A 96 -17.77 13.82 5.26
N THR A 97 -18.80 14.07 4.44
CA THR A 97 -19.92 13.16 4.22
C THR A 97 -19.61 12.27 3.01
N VAL A 98 -19.14 11.09 3.28
CA VAL A 98 -18.63 10.15 2.25
C VAL A 98 -19.78 9.33 1.67
N THR A 99 -19.78 9.18 0.36
CA THR A 99 -20.67 8.25 -0.36
C THR A 99 -19.83 7.29 -1.18
N VAL A 100 -20.08 5.98 -1.06
CA VAL A 100 -19.43 4.92 -1.84
C VAL A 100 -20.50 4.11 -2.54
N VAL A 101 -20.50 4.13 -3.88
CA VAL A 101 -21.38 3.30 -4.71
C VAL A 101 -20.60 2.08 -5.16
N LEU A 102 -21.08 0.91 -4.80
CA LEU A 102 -20.56 -0.38 -5.24
C LEU A 102 -21.37 -0.88 -6.44
N HIS A 103 -20.71 -1.15 -7.54
CA HIS A 103 -21.22 -1.94 -8.67
C HIS A 103 -20.65 -3.34 -8.60
N ASN A 104 -21.49 -4.35 -8.68
CA ASN A 104 -21.06 -5.73 -8.55
C ASN A 104 -21.04 -6.44 -9.91
N SER A 105 -19.86 -6.72 -10.44
CA SER A 105 -19.65 -7.52 -11.65
C SER A 105 -19.28 -8.98 -11.35
N LEU A 106 -19.24 -9.36 -10.07
CA LEU A 106 -18.97 -10.74 -9.65
C LEU A 106 -20.22 -11.64 -9.81
N PRO A 107 -20.04 -12.97 -9.90
CA PRO A 107 -21.16 -13.89 -10.11
C PRO A 107 -22.06 -14.08 -8.88
N GLU A 108 -21.70 -13.55 -7.73
CA GLU A 108 -22.45 -13.66 -6.47
C GLU A 108 -22.63 -12.29 -5.80
N ALA A 109 -23.49 -12.21 -4.80
CA ALA A 109 -23.69 -11.00 -4.03
C ALA A 109 -22.42 -10.61 -3.28
N THR A 110 -22.12 -9.29 -3.24
CA THR A 110 -20.99 -8.74 -2.49
C THR A 110 -21.36 -7.40 -1.87
N SER A 111 -20.61 -6.98 -0.86
CA SER A 111 -20.87 -5.74 -0.13
C SER A 111 -19.58 -5.00 0.19
N ILE A 112 -19.69 -3.79 0.74
CA ILE A 112 -18.58 -3.10 1.41
C ILE A 112 -19.00 -2.76 2.83
N MET A 113 -18.22 -3.18 3.82
CA MET A 113 -18.32 -2.68 5.18
C MET A 113 -17.10 -1.85 5.54
N PHE A 114 -17.24 -0.99 6.54
CA PHE A 114 -16.21 -0.06 7.01
C PHE A 114 -16.00 -0.28 8.51
N PRO A 115 -15.22 -1.29 8.91
CA PRO A 115 -14.96 -1.58 10.32
C PRO A 115 -14.40 -0.35 11.06
N GLY A 116 -14.94 -0.03 12.23
CA GLY A 116 -14.54 1.12 13.04
C GLY A 116 -15.13 2.47 12.61
N VAL A 117 -15.87 2.55 11.50
CA VAL A 117 -16.60 3.75 11.08
C VAL A 117 -18.03 3.72 11.64
N ASP A 118 -18.41 4.79 12.32
CA ASP A 118 -19.72 4.89 12.98
C ASP A 118 -20.85 5.24 11.99
N ALA A 119 -22.07 4.81 12.35
CA ALA A 119 -23.33 5.23 11.73
C ALA A 119 -23.38 5.07 10.19
N VAL A 120 -22.72 4.04 9.66
CA VAL A 120 -22.76 3.73 8.22
C VAL A 120 -24.20 3.42 7.81
N GLN A 121 -24.62 4.01 6.70
CA GLN A 121 -25.88 3.76 6.04
C GLN A 121 -25.66 2.93 4.76
N ALA A 122 -26.63 2.08 4.44
CA ALA A 122 -26.68 1.36 3.19
C ALA A 122 -28.05 1.61 2.53
N ASP A 123 -28.04 2.10 1.28
CA ASP A 123 -29.23 2.47 0.51
C ASP A 123 -30.22 3.39 1.29
N GLY A 124 -29.67 4.32 2.09
CA GLY A 124 -30.43 5.32 2.86
C GLY A 124 -31.00 4.82 4.19
N ALA A 125 -30.66 3.61 4.64
CA ALA A 125 -31.02 3.06 5.94
C ALA A 125 -29.76 2.68 6.74
N PRO A 126 -29.80 2.61 8.10
CA PRO A 126 -28.67 2.11 8.87
C PRO A 126 -28.21 0.74 8.38
N ALA A 127 -26.91 0.59 8.11
CA ALA A 127 -26.34 -0.68 7.71
C ALA A 127 -26.48 -1.71 8.84
N GLN A 128 -27.17 -2.81 8.55
CA GLN A 128 -27.47 -3.86 9.51
C GLN A 128 -27.19 -5.22 8.89
N PRO A 129 -26.86 -6.24 9.73
CA PRO A 129 -26.72 -7.62 9.28
C PRO A 129 -27.99 -8.13 8.56
N VAL A 130 -27.79 -8.87 7.47
CA VAL A 130 -28.85 -9.41 6.62
C VAL A 130 -28.95 -10.92 6.87
N PHE A 131 -30.19 -11.36 7.09
CA PHE A 131 -30.52 -12.76 7.33
C PHE A 131 -31.47 -13.28 6.22
N ASN A 132 -31.30 -14.53 5.84
CA ASN A 132 -32.23 -15.19 4.93
C ASN A 132 -33.55 -15.59 5.61
N GLY A 133 -34.50 -16.14 4.85
CA GLY A 133 -35.80 -16.54 5.38
C GLY A 133 -35.77 -17.67 6.43
N SER A 134 -34.65 -18.37 6.58
CA SER A 134 -34.42 -19.38 7.64
C SER A 134 -33.67 -18.80 8.87
N GLY A 135 -33.37 -17.49 8.89
CA GLY A 135 -32.66 -16.85 9.98
C GLY A 135 -31.15 -17.03 9.94
N THR A 136 -30.57 -17.50 8.85
CA THR A 136 -29.11 -17.62 8.68
C THR A 136 -28.54 -16.27 8.25
N LEU A 137 -27.46 -15.83 8.89
CA LEU A 137 -26.71 -14.62 8.49
C LEU A 137 -26.12 -14.82 7.08
N THR A 138 -26.39 -13.91 6.17
CA THR A 138 -25.91 -13.95 4.78
C THR A 138 -24.93 -12.81 4.46
N SER A 139 -25.00 -11.69 5.18
CA SER A 139 -24.07 -10.59 5.07
C SER A 139 -24.09 -9.74 6.34
N LEU A 140 -22.96 -9.14 6.68
CA LEU A 140 -22.85 -8.19 7.82
C LEU A 140 -23.45 -6.82 7.51
N VAL A 141 -23.61 -6.50 6.23
CA VAL A 141 -24.25 -5.26 5.74
C VAL A 141 -25.05 -5.57 4.46
N PRO A 142 -26.03 -4.74 4.06
CA PRO A 142 -26.73 -4.91 2.79
C PRO A 142 -25.76 -5.05 1.60
N ALA A 143 -26.03 -6.00 0.71
CA ALA A 143 -25.15 -6.41 -0.37
C ALA A 143 -25.75 -6.07 -1.74
N ALA A 144 -24.90 -5.76 -2.71
CA ALA A 144 -25.24 -5.70 -4.13
C ALA A 144 -25.34 -7.13 -4.69
N ALA A 145 -26.48 -7.50 -5.25
CA ALA A 145 -26.64 -8.75 -5.99
C ALA A 145 -25.68 -8.79 -7.21
N ALA A 146 -25.46 -9.97 -7.78
CA ALA A 146 -24.70 -10.11 -9.02
C ALA A 146 -25.32 -9.22 -10.12
N GLY A 147 -24.52 -8.37 -10.76
CA GLY A 147 -24.95 -7.37 -11.73
C GLY A 147 -25.70 -6.15 -11.15
N GLY A 148 -25.83 -6.08 -9.81
CA GLY A 148 -26.51 -4.99 -9.10
C GLY A 148 -25.56 -3.95 -8.53
N SER A 149 -26.11 -3.05 -7.70
CA SER A 149 -25.36 -2.05 -6.97
C SER A 149 -25.91 -1.82 -5.56
N ALA A 150 -25.08 -1.27 -4.69
CA ALA A 150 -25.46 -0.81 -3.35
C ALA A 150 -24.74 0.52 -3.06
N THR A 151 -25.36 1.38 -2.27
CA THR A 151 -24.78 2.68 -1.91
C THR A 151 -24.56 2.75 -0.41
N TYR A 152 -23.33 3.04 0.01
CA TYR A 152 -22.94 3.22 1.40
C TYR A 152 -22.63 4.69 1.65
N SER A 153 -23.01 5.21 2.82
CA SER A 153 -22.66 6.56 3.21
C SER A 153 -22.40 6.68 4.71
N PHE A 154 -21.50 7.60 5.08
CA PHE A 154 -21.15 7.88 6.47
C PHE A 154 -20.53 9.26 6.60
N VAL A 155 -20.43 9.76 7.82
CA VAL A 155 -19.61 10.93 8.14
C VAL A 155 -18.25 10.42 8.64
N ALA A 156 -17.16 10.90 8.04
CA ALA A 156 -15.79 10.60 8.46
C ALA A 156 -15.45 11.36 9.75
N ALA A 157 -16.02 10.94 10.87
CA ALA A 157 -16.01 11.71 12.12
C ALA A 157 -14.62 11.74 12.79
N ASN A 158 -13.89 10.65 12.73
CA ASN A 158 -12.62 10.48 13.44
C ASN A 158 -11.46 10.28 12.46
N PRO A 159 -10.35 11.05 12.58
CA PRO A 159 -9.13 10.77 11.84
C PRO A 159 -8.58 9.39 12.16
N GLY A 160 -7.98 8.75 11.16
CA GLY A 160 -7.35 7.45 11.35
C GLY A 160 -7.25 6.63 10.08
N THR A 161 -6.77 5.41 10.26
CA THR A 161 -6.60 4.40 9.23
C THR A 161 -7.63 3.29 9.45
N TYR A 162 -8.41 2.98 8.42
CA TYR A 162 -9.50 2.02 8.47
C TYR A 162 -9.39 1.05 7.29
N LEU A 163 -9.82 -0.19 7.50
CA LEU A 163 -10.12 -1.10 6.40
C LEU A 163 -11.50 -0.78 5.81
N TYR A 164 -11.67 -1.07 4.53
CA TYR A 164 -12.96 -1.39 3.96
C TYR A 164 -12.87 -2.77 3.30
N GLU A 165 -13.88 -3.59 3.47
CA GLU A 165 -13.83 -4.98 3.04
C GLU A 165 -15.23 -5.57 2.81
N SER A 166 -15.32 -6.77 2.22
CA SER A 166 -16.62 -7.42 2.05
C SER A 166 -17.16 -7.95 3.37
N GLY A 167 -18.42 -7.59 3.65
CA GLY A 167 -19.21 -8.17 4.73
C GLY A 167 -20.03 -9.39 4.30
N THR A 168 -19.98 -9.81 3.03
CA THR A 168 -20.72 -10.95 2.48
C THR A 168 -19.77 -12.12 2.29
N ASP A 169 -20.07 -13.28 2.92
CA ASP A 169 -19.19 -14.46 2.88
C ASP A 169 -17.70 -14.05 3.09
N SER A 170 -17.46 -13.30 4.16
CA SER A 170 -16.18 -12.62 4.36
C SER A 170 -14.99 -13.57 4.43
N GLY A 171 -15.17 -14.79 4.94
CA GLY A 171 -14.13 -15.81 4.96
C GLY A 171 -13.61 -16.18 3.56
N LYS A 172 -14.43 -16.08 2.53
CA LYS A 172 -14.04 -16.27 1.13
C LYS A 172 -13.73 -14.96 0.44
N GLN A 173 -14.63 -13.98 0.51
CA GLN A 173 -14.56 -12.78 -0.32
C GLN A 173 -13.41 -11.86 0.07
N VAL A 174 -13.09 -11.75 1.36
CA VAL A 174 -11.90 -11.02 1.83
C VAL A 174 -10.64 -11.76 1.38
N GLN A 175 -10.56 -13.08 1.55
CA GLN A 175 -9.42 -13.87 1.06
C GLN A 175 -9.25 -13.79 -0.47
N MET A 176 -10.34 -13.68 -1.23
CA MET A 176 -10.27 -13.44 -2.67
C MET A 176 -9.76 -12.05 -3.05
N GLY A 177 -9.70 -11.08 -2.09
CA GLY A 177 -9.11 -9.75 -2.30
C GLY A 177 -10.10 -8.58 -2.24
N LEU A 178 -11.33 -8.77 -1.76
CA LEU A 178 -12.31 -7.70 -1.62
C LEU A 178 -12.04 -6.86 -0.36
N TYR A 179 -10.99 -6.04 -0.41
CA TYR A 179 -10.57 -5.12 0.65
C TYR A 179 -9.75 -3.94 0.11
N GLY A 180 -9.60 -2.92 0.93
CA GLY A 180 -8.74 -1.77 0.69
C GLY A 180 -8.62 -0.87 1.92
N ALA A 181 -7.93 0.25 1.78
CA ALA A 181 -7.68 1.19 2.87
C ALA A 181 -8.55 2.45 2.73
N LEU A 182 -9.07 2.93 3.86
CA LEU A 182 -9.68 4.25 4.01
C LEU A 182 -8.82 5.07 4.99
N VAL A 183 -8.35 6.23 4.54
CA VAL A 183 -7.58 7.17 5.36
C VAL A 183 -8.41 8.41 5.60
N VAL A 184 -8.69 8.72 6.86
CA VAL A 184 -9.35 9.96 7.29
C VAL A 184 -8.30 10.87 7.90
N ARG A 185 -8.04 12.03 7.29
CA ARG A 185 -7.07 13.01 7.77
C ARG A 185 -7.74 14.07 8.64
N PRO A 186 -7.05 14.64 9.65
CA PRO A 186 -7.57 15.78 10.39
C PRO A 186 -7.96 16.94 9.48
N ALA A 187 -9.10 17.56 9.74
CA ALA A 187 -9.61 18.67 8.93
C ALA A 187 -8.63 19.83 8.82
N GLY A 188 -8.26 20.20 7.58
CA GLY A 188 -7.33 21.30 7.31
C GLY A 188 -5.85 21.00 7.58
N HIS A 189 -5.49 19.77 7.96
CA HIS A 189 -4.14 19.37 8.30
C HIS A 189 -3.73 18.06 7.57
N PRO A 190 -3.39 18.14 6.29
CA PRO A 190 -3.06 16.96 5.48
C PRO A 190 -1.74 16.30 5.87
N ASP A 191 -0.91 16.96 6.64
CA ASP A 191 0.40 16.56 7.16
C ASP A 191 0.37 16.05 8.63
N TRP A 192 -0.83 15.90 9.21
CA TRP A 192 -1.00 15.33 10.54
C TRP A 192 -1.63 13.94 10.45
N ALA A 193 -1.11 13.01 11.24
CA ALA A 193 -1.77 11.71 11.40
C ALA A 193 -3.05 11.86 12.24
N TYR A 194 -2.96 12.62 13.34
CA TYR A 194 -4.03 12.91 14.29
C TYR A 194 -3.95 14.32 14.80
N ALA A 195 -5.00 14.77 15.47
CA ALA A 195 -5.03 16.03 16.23
C ALA A 195 -5.30 15.73 17.71
N ASN A 196 -4.44 16.28 18.60
CA ASN A 196 -4.57 16.20 20.04
C ASN A 196 -4.83 17.60 20.59
N HIS A 197 -6.06 17.90 21.04
CA HIS A 197 -6.46 19.22 21.52
C HIS A 197 -6.08 20.38 20.56
N GLY A 198 -6.21 20.17 19.25
CA GLY A 198 -5.87 21.16 18.23
C GLY A 198 -4.37 21.34 17.96
N GLN A 199 -3.54 20.43 18.46
CA GLN A 199 -2.13 20.34 18.15
C GLN A 199 -1.83 19.07 17.32
N PRO A 200 -0.77 19.06 16.51
CA PRO A 200 -0.41 17.88 15.74
C PRO A 200 -0.04 16.73 16.68
N PHE A 201 -0.56 15.54 16.40
CA PHE A 201 -0.12 14.29 16.99
C PHE A 201 0.32 13.36 15.87
N GLY A 202 1.65 13.27 15.65
CA GLY A 202 2.24 12.58 14.51
C GLY A 202 2.18 13.42 13.23
N ASN A 203 2.79 14.62 13.22
CA ASN A 203 3.07 15.31 11.97
C ASN A 203 4.10 14.51 11.16
N PHE A 204 3.99 14.55 9.83
CA PHE A 204 4.84 13.77 8.94
C PHE A 204 5.23 14.55 7.69
N SER A 205 6.37 14.17 7.10
CA SER A 205 6.85 14.70 5.82
C SER A 205 6.42 13.86 4.63
N ARG A 206 6.22 12.54 4.86
CA ARG A 206 5.83 11.55 3.85
C ARG A 206 4.87 10.54 4.48
N GLU A 207 3.99 9.99 3.66
CA GLU A 207 2.95 9.06 4.09
C GLU A 207 2.95 7.82 3.19
N PHE A 208 2.83 6.65 3.81
CA PHE A 208 2.80 5.34 3.16
C PHE A 208 1.67 4.50 3.73
N VAL A 209 1.13 3.62 2.90
CA VAL A 209 0.22 2.55 3.32
C VAL A 209 0.93 1.22 3.14
N MET A 210 0.85 0.36 4.15
CA MET A 210 1.27 -1.04 4.07
C MET A 210 0.09 -1.94 4.46
N LEU A 211 -0.64 -2.38 3.45
CA LEU A 211 -1.76 -3.30 3.61
C LEU A 211 -1.22 -4.72 3.47
N LEU A 212 -1.22 -5.45 4.58
CA LEU A 212 -0.73 -6.82 4.69
C LEU A 212 -1.86 -7.79 4.35
N SER A 213 -1.53 -8.87 3.67
CA SER A 213 -2.48 -9.93 3.32
C SER A 213 -1.74 -11.19 2.87
N GLU A 214 -2.48 -12.27 2.69
CA GLU A 214 -1.96 -13.52 2.16
C GLU A 214 -2.91 -14.13 1.12
N ILE A 215 -2.40 -15.02 0.29
CA ILE A 215 -3.15 -15.75 -0.73
C ILE A 215 -2.97 -17.25 -0.56
N ASP A 216 -4.10 -17.98 -0.49
CA ASP A 216 -4.16 -19.41 -0.70
C ASP A 216 -4.51 -19.69 -2.17
N PRO A 217 -3.55 -20.14 -2.98
CA PRO A 217 -3.80 -20.40 -4.40
C PRO A 217 -4.84 -21.51 -4.66
N ASN A 218 -5.07 -22.41 -3.70
CA ASN A 218 -6.09 -23.45 -3.86
C ASN A 218 -7.50 -22.86 -3.71
N LEU A 219 -7.73 -21.94 -2.78
CA LEU A 219 -9.00 -21.20 -2.69
C LEU A 219 -9.26 -20.43 -3.98
N HIS A 220 -8.27 -19.65 -4.43
CA HIS A 220 -8.40 -18.82 -5.62
C HIS A 220 -8.73 -19.64 -6.86
N SER A 221 -8.02 -20.77 -7.06
CA SER A 221 -8.29 -21.70 -8.17
C SER A 221 -9.66 -22.37 -8.03
N ALA A 222 -10.08 -22.75 -6.84
CA ALA A 222 -11.40 -23.36 -6.63
C ALA A 222 -12.51 -22.36 -6.98
N VAL A 223 -12.38 -21.10 -6.57
CA VAL A 223 -13.34 -20.03 -6.89
C VAL A 223 -13.39 -19.75 -8.40
N GLU A 224 -12.22 -19.66 -9.06
CA GLU A 224 -12.11 -19.46 -10.51
C GLU A 224 -12.86 -20.58 -11.28
N LEU A 225 -12.70 -21.82 -10.83
CA LEU A 225 -13.30 -23.00 -11.46
C LEU A 225 -14.73 -23.30 -10.99
N GLY A 226 -15.30 -22.48 -10.09
CA GLY A 226 -16.62 -22.71 -9.50
C GLY A 226 -16.69 -23.99 -8.65
N GLN A 227 -15.57 -24.39 -8.05
CA GLN A 227 -15.47 -25.55 -7.19
C GLN A 227 -15.68 -25.17 -5.71
N PRO A 228 -16.21 -26.10 -4.88
CA PRO A 228 -16.31 -25.85 -3.45
C PRO A 228 -14.92 -25.81 -2.81
N TYR A 229 -14.76 -24.94 -1.80
CA TYR A 229 -13.57 -24.85 -0.98
C TYR A 229 -13.95 -24.72 0.50
N ASP A 230 -13.23 -25.43 1.35
CA ASP A 230 -13.39 -25.31 2.81
C ASP A 230 -12.48 -24.20 3.35
N VAL A 231 -13.05 -23.03 3.63
CA VAL A 231 -12.30 -21.86 4.16
C VAL A 231 -11.64 -22.13 5.52
N THR A 232 -12.04 -23.17 6.24
CA THR A 232 -11.38 -23.57 7.48
C THR A 232 -10.04 -24.28 7.24
N ALA A 233 -9.80 -24.72 6.01
CA ALA A 233 -8.57 -25.38 5.56
C ALA A 233 -7.60 -24.45 4.82
N LEU A 234 -7.73 -23.13 4.98
CA LEU A 234 -6.86 -22.13 4.35
C LEU A 234 -5.37 -22.43 4.59
N HIS A 235 -4.63 -22.48 3.49
CA HIS A 235 -3.19 -22.74 3.47
C HIS A 235 -2.45 -21.72 2.58
N PRO A 236 -2.23 -20.49 3.08
CA PRO A 236 -1.55 -19.44 2.31
C PRO A 236 -0.15 -19.85 1.87
N ARG A 237 0.22 -19.43 0.66
CA ARG A 237 1.53 -19.69 0.05
C ARG A 237 2.18 -18.41 -0.49
N TYR A 238 1.44 -17.31 -0.61
CA TYR A 238 1.94 -15.99 -0.95
C TYR A 238 1.56 -15.00 0.14
N TRP A 239 2.52 -14.16 0.49
CA TRP A 239 2.44 -13.19 1.57
C TRP A 239 2.73 -11.81 0.99
N LEU A 240 1.80 -10.88 1.16
CA LEU A 240 1.75 -9.67 0.36
C LEU A 240 1.82 -8.41 1.21
N ILE A 241 2.45 -7.38 0.65
CA ILE A 241 2.32 -5.99 1.07
C ILE A 241 1.76 -5.21 -0.12
N ASN A 242 0.64 -4.52 0.06
CA ASN A 242 -0.01 -3.76 -1.00
C ASN A 242 -0.32 -4.59 -2.26
N GLY A 243 -0.66 -5.86 -2.07
CA GLY A 243 -0.97 -6.78 -3.16
C GLY A 243 0.23 -7.33 -3.93
N ARG A 244 1.46 -7.04 -3.49
CA ARG A 244 2.70 -7.51 -4.11
C ARG A 244 3.49 -8.37 -3.13
N ALA A 245 4.25 -9.32 -3.64
CA ALA A 245 5.26 -10.06 -2.90
C ALA A 245 6.66 -9.60 -3.31
N PHE A 246 7.64 -9.64 -2.39
CA PHE A 246 9.01 -9.26 -2.72
C PHE A 246 9.61 -10.17 -3.81
N PRO A 247 10.35 -9.62 -4.81
CA PRO A 247 10.87 -8.24 -4.89
C PRO A 247 9.91 -7.22 -5.54
N ASP A 248 8.73 -7.59 -5.99
CA ASP A 248 7.81 -6.64 -6.62
C ASP A 248 7.26 -5.57 -5.63
N THR A 249 7.36 -5.80 -4.32
CA THR A 249 7.01 -4.83 -3.27
C THR A 249 7.79 -3.52 -3.38
N ILE A 250 9.04 -3.57 -3.84
CA ILE A 250 9.91 -2.39 -4.01
C ILE A 250 9.87 -1.78 -5.41
N ALA A 251 9.09 -2.37 -6.32
CA ALA A 251 8.86 -1.75 -7.63
C ALA A 251 8.11 -0.41 -7.46
N PRO A 252 8.34 0.58 -8.32
CA PRO A 252 7.66 1.86 -8.20
C PRO A 252 6.14 1.73 -8.27
N ASN A 253 5.43 2.75 -7.78
CA ASN A 253 4.00 2.86 -8.02
C ASN A 253 3.73 2.78 -9.53
N ASP A 254 2.61 2.16 -9.90
CA ASP A 254 2.17 2.01 -11.29
C ASP A 254 3.22 1.36 -12.22
N ALA A 255 4.04 0.45 -11.69
CA ALA A 255 5.04 -0.28 -12.47
C ALA A 255 4.40 -0.97 -13.68
N ALA A 256 4.89 -0.69 -14.87
CA ALA A 256 4.27 -1.12 -16.12
C ALA A 256 4.14 -2.64 -16.29
N TRP A 257 4.97 -3.42 -15.60
CA TRP A 257 4.89 -4.89 -15.59
C TRP A 257 3.98 -5.46 -14.51
N LEU A 258 3.38 -4.59 -13.67
CA LEU A 258 2.41 -4.93 -12.62
C LEU A 258 1.11 -4.12 -12.82
N PRO A 259 0.45 -4.24 -13.97
CA PRO A 259 -0.66 -3.34 -14.34
C PRO A 259 -1.85 -3.42 -13.38
N ASN A 260 -2.02 -4.55 -12.70
CA ASN A 260 -3.11 -4.79 -11.76
C ASN A 260 -2.71 -4.59 -10.29
N GLN A 261 -1.46 -4.22 -10.00
CA GLN A 261 -0.90 -4.10 -8.65
C GLN A 261 -0.17 -2.75 -8.51
N PRO A 262 -0.91 -1.62 -8.39
CA PRO A 262 -0.33 -0.28 -8.58
C PRO A 262 0.60 0.18 -7.45
N TYR A 263 0.51 -0.39 -6.24
CA TYR A 263 1.10 0.22 -5.05
C TYR A 263 2.46 -0.34 -4.69
N SER A 264 3.47 0.55 -4.63
CA SER A 264 4.78 0.28 -4.04
C SER A 264 4.69 0.16 -2.52
N SER A 265 5.60 -0.62 -1.95
CA SER A 265 5.83 -0.64 -0.50
C SER A 265 7.25 -0.18 -0.15
N LEU A 266 8.01 0.32 -1.13
CA LEU A 266 9.30 0.97 -0.86
C LEU A 266 9.05 2.23 -0.03
N PHE A 267 9.53 2.21 1.20
CA PHE A 267 9.32 3.26 2.17
C PHE A 267 10.54 4.17 2.22
N HIS A 268 10.33 5.48 2.24
CA HIS A 268 11.40 6.47 2.27
C HIS A 268 11.37 7.27 3.58
N VAL A 269 12.52 7.38 4.22
CA VAL A 269 12.73 8.28 5.35
C VAL A 269 13.95 9.16 5.08
N THR A 270 13.86 10.43 5.42
CA THR A 270 15.02 11.34 5.37
C THR A 270 15.67 11.35 6.74
N GLU A 271 17.00 11.21 6.77
CA GLU A 271 17.76 11.34 8.01
C GLU A 271 17.54 12.70 8.67
N GLN A 272 17.72 12.74 9.97
CA GLN A 272 17.94 13.98 10.72
C GLN A 272 19.30 13.92 11.42
N ASP A 273 19.89 15.08 11.67
CA ASP A 273 21.11 15.17 12.47
C ASP A 273 20.82 15.95 13.78
N THR A 274 20.77 15.19 14.89
CA THR A 274 20.50 15.78 16.21
C THR A 274 21.70 16.56 16.78
N SER A 275 22.86 16.51 16.17
CA SER A 275 23.99 17.36 16.53
C SER A 275 23.87 18.79 16.00
N LEU A 276 23.00 19.01 15.00
CA LEU A 276 22.73 20.31 14.42
C LEU A 276 21.73 21.11 15.28
N PRO A 277 21.76 22.46 15.20
CA PRO A 277 20.75 23.30 15.86
C PRO A 277 19.34 22.96 15.34
N THR A 278 18.32 23.15 16.18
CA THR A 278 16.90 23.01 15.80
C THR A 278 16.45 23.98 14.71
N SER A 279 17.20 25.04 14.47
CA SER A 279 16.97 26.01 13.39
C SER A 279 17.56 25.56 12.05
N ASP A 280 18.39 24.50 12.04
CA ASP A 280 18.96 23.96 10.81
C ASP A 280 17.88 23.11 10.10
N PRO A 281 17.68 23.28 8.79
CA PRO A 281 16.70 22.47 8.04
C PRO A 281 17.00 20.97 8.09
N ASN A 282 18.24 20.59 8.37
CA ASN A 282 18.67 19.20 8.48
C ASN A 282 18.74 18.73 9.95
N GLY A 283 18.38 19.59 10.89
CA GLY A 283 18.43 19.33 12.32
C GLY A 283 17.23 18.49 12.80
N PRO A 284 17.08 18.40 14.12
CA PRO A 284 16.12 17.48 14.77
C PRO A 284 14.63 17.82 14.56
N ASN A 285 14.31 18.83 13.75
CA ASN A 285 12.91 19.22 13.44
C ASN A 285 12.38 18.64 12.14
N GLN A 286 13.11 17.78 11.47
CA GLN A 286 12.60 17.05 10.30
C GLN A 286 11.39 16.22 10.72
N ALA A 287 10.24 16.44 10.07
CA ALA A 287 9.06 15.64 10.33
C ALA A 287 9.32 14.19 9.88
N PRO A 288 8.95 13.19 10.69
CA PRO A 288 9.14 11.79 10.37
C PRO A 288 8.32 11.38 9.15
N ALA A 289 8.58 10.18 8.65
CA ALA A 289 7.69 9.51 7.72
C ALA A 289 6.63 8.70 8.49
N LEU A 290 5.40 8.65 7.97
CA LEU A 290 4.29 7.92 8.54
C LEU A 290 4.01 6.67 7.71
N ILE A 291 3.90 5.52 8.36
CA ILE A 291 3.34 4.30 7.76
C ILE A 291 2.01 3.99 8.43
N ARG A 292 1.01 3.75 7.59
CA ARG A 292 -0.31 3.25 7.98
C ARG A 292 -0.37 1.77 7.64
N TYR A 293 -0.23 0.93 8.66
CA TYR A 293 -0.34 -0.51 8.54
C TYR A 293 -1.78 -0.96 8.66
N LEU A 294 -2.19 -1.88 7.81
CA LEU A 294 -3.48 -2.56 7.84
C LEU A 294 -3.25 -4.05 7.60
N ASP A 295 -4.02 -4.89 8.26
CA ASP A 295 -4.00 -6.33 8.01
C ASP A 295 -5.40 -6.76 7.54
N ALA A 296 -5.52 -7.04 6.24
CA ALA A 296 -6.74 -7.55 5.63
C ALA A 296 -6.74 -9.08 5.51
N GLY A 297 -5.64 -9.72 5.88
CA GLY A 297 -5.51 -11.17 5.87
C GLY A 297 -6.27 -11.87 7.00
N SER A 298 -6.18 -13.19 7.05
CA SER A 298 -6.72 -14.02 8.12
C SER A 298 -5.67 -14.44 9.15
N ARG A 299 -4.41 -14.05 8.93
CA ARG A 299 -3.27 -14.38 9.79
C ARG A 299 -2.75 -13.14 10.52
N ASN A 300 -2.11 -13.36 11.66
CA ASN A 300 -1.39 -12.30 12.36
C ASN A 300 0.04 -12.23 11.84
N HIS A 301 0.53 -11.02 11.58
CA HIS A 301 1.85 -10.79 11.04
C HIS A 301 2.75 -10.10 12.07
N PRO A 302 3.81 -10.76 12.58
CA PRO A 302 4.82 -10.10 13.42
C PRO A 302 5.75 -9.28 12.52
N PHE A 303 5.42 -8.01 12.29
CA PHE A 303 6.18 -7.14 11.38
C PHE A 303 7.38 -6.50 12.09
N HIS A 304 8.53 -6.48 11.41
CA HIS A 304 9.81 -6.09 11.98
C HIS A 304 10.61 -5.18 11.02
N PRO A 305 10.69 -3.87 11.31
CA PRO A 305 11.62 -2.98 10.66
C PRO A 305 13.05 -3.19 11.18
N HIS A 306 14.04 -3.06 10.31
CA HIS A 306 15.45 -3.02 10.68
C HIS A 306 15.97 -1.58 10.79
N GLY A 307 17.05 -1.39 11.53
CA GLY A 307 17.78 -0.13 11.60
C GLY A 307 17.20 0.91 12.57
N GLN A 308 15.91 0.89 12.84
CA GLN A 308 15.24 1.82 13.77
C GLN A 308 13.98 1.23 14.39
N ASN A 309 13.50 1.90 15.44
CA ASN A 309 12.20 1.61 16.05
C ASN A 309 11.11 2.48 15.39
N GLY A 310 9.94 1.89 15.16
CA GLY A 310 8.73 2.64 14.84
C GLY A 310 8.09 3.21 16.11
N ARG A 311 7.67 4.47 16.08
CA ARG A 311 6.87 5.07 17.15
C ARG A 311 5.39 4.86 16.86
N VAL A 312 4.74 4.06 17.67
CA VAL A 312 3.30 3.76 17.57
C VAL A 312 2.49 4.95 18.03
N LEU A 313 1.72 5.53 17.10
CA LEU A 313 0.84 6.68 17.37
C LEU A 313 -0.59 6.25 17.66
N ALA A 314 -1.07 5.22 16.97
CA ALA A 314 -2.45 4.76 17.08
C ALA A 314 -2.57 3.27 16.75
N ARG A 315 -3.65 2.66 17.24
CA ARG A 315 -4.10 1.32 16.90
C ARG A 315 -5.61 1.36 16.67
N ASP A 316 -6.06 0.74 15.59
CA ASP A 316 -7.49 0.65 15.24
C ASP A 316 -8.15 2.05 15.23
N ALA A 317 -7.48 3.03 14.57
CA ALA A 317 -7.85 4.44 14.51
C ALA A 317 -8.01 5.13 15.89
N ALA A 318 -7.54 4.50 16.99
CA ALA A 318 -7.54 5.08 18.32
C ALA A 318 -6.14 5.63 18.64
N PRO A 319 -5.94 6.97 18.64
CA PRO A 319 -4.66 7.58 18.92
C PRO A 319 -4.26 7.39 20.39
N LEU A 320 -2.94 7.25 20.62
CA LEU A 320 -2.37 6.97 21.93
C LEU A 320 -2.08 8.26 22.70
N TYR A 321 -3.11 8.95 23.11
CA TYR A 321 -3.06 10.02 24.12
C TYR A 321 -4.24 9.90 25.09
N ASP A 322 -4.07 10.38 26.30
CA ASP A 322 -5.14 10.36 27.31
C ASP A 322 -6.12 11.55 27.17
N ALA A 323 -7.16 11.57 27.99
CA ALA A 323 -8.17 12.63 27.99
C ALA A 323 -7.60 14.00 28.42
N ALA A 324 -6.44 14.05 29.06
CA ALA A 324 -5.72 15.27 29.40
C ALA A 324 -4.78 15.75 28.28
N GLY A 325 -4.65 14.96 27.20
CA GLY A 325 -3.78 15.24 26.07
C GLY A 325 -2.33 14.77 26.27
N ASN A 326 -2.04 13.97 27.31
CA ASN A 326 -0.71 13.43 27.49
C ASN A 326 -0.41 12.37 26.42
N ASP A 327 0.77 12.46 25.85
CA ASP A 327 1.28 11.53 24.83
C ASP A 327 1.60 10.17 25.46
N LEU A 328 0.94 9.12 24.98
CA LEU A 328 1.11 7.73 25.38
C LEU A 328 1.72 6.88 24.25
N SER A 329 2.18 7.50 23.16
CA SER A 329 2.89 6.79 22.10
C SER A 329 4.17 6.15 22.63
N TYR A 330 4.59 5.07 21.99
CA TYR A 330 5.78 4.32 22.41
C TYR A 330 6.54 3.81 21.20
N GLU A 331 7.83 3.56 21.37
CA GLU A 331 8.67 2.96 20.34
C GLU A 331 8.72 1.44 20.47
N THR A 332 8.77 0.77 19.33
CA THR A 332 8.94 -0.67 19.27
C THR A 332 9.74 -1.08 18.03
N PHE A 333 10.55 -2.11 18.17
CA PHE A 333 11.33 -2.69 17.07
C PHE A 333 10.57 -3.79 16.31
N SER A 334 9.48 -4.26 16.87
CA SER A 334 8.61 -5.27 16.26
C SER A 334 7.22 -5.16 16.86
N PHE A 335 6.20 -5.45 16.06
CA PHE A 335 4.82 -5.48 16.52
C PHE A 335 4.07 -6.60 15.81
N SER A 336 3.06 -7.14 16.47
CA SER A 336 2.17 -8.12 15.85
C SER A 336 0.87 -7.43 15.50
N ILE A 337 0.63 -7.27 14.21
CA ILE A 337 -0.65 -6.81 13.69
C ILE A 337 -1.56 -8.02 13.47
N GLY A 338 -2.76 -7.95 13.99
CA GLY A 338 -3.77 -9.00 13.84
C GLY A 338 -4.71 -8.73 12.69
N SER A 339 -5.35 -9.78 12.21
CA SER A 339 -6.40 -9.71 11.19
C SER A 339 -7.45 -8.64 11.56
N GLY A 340 -7.74 -7.73 10.63
CA GLY A 340 -8.69 -6.62 10.80
C GLY A 340 -8.14 -5.42 11.57
N GLN A 341 -6.90 -5.46 12.08
CA GLN A 341 -6.30 -4.34 12.81
C GLN A 341 -5.66 -3.30 11.90
N THR A 342 -5.53 -2.08 12.44
CA THR A 342 -4.72 -1.01 11.86
C THR A 342 -3.76 -0.43 12.87
N TRP A 343 -2.55 -0.05 12.43
CA TRP A 343 -1.52 0.57 13.26
C TRP A 343 -0.89 1.74 12.50
N ASP A 344 -0.81 2.91 13.13
CA ASP A 344 -0.13 4.07 12.57
C ASP A 344 1.18 4.30 13.31
N GLN A 345 2.29 4.31 12.57
CA GLN A 345 3.62 4.45 13.15
C GLN A 345 4.43 5.49 12.39
N THR A 346 5.19 6.31 13.11
CA THR A 346 6.18 7.21 12.52
C THR A 346 7.58 6.65 12.64
N TYR A 347 8.39 6.96 11.63
CA TYR A 347 9.77 6.55 11.51
C TYR A 347 10.65 7.77 11.32
N GLN A 348 11.74 7.81 12.08
CA GLN A 348 12.69 8.92 12.03
C GLN A 348 14.11 8.37 12.18
N TYR A 349 14.93 8.57 11.18
CA TYR A 349 16.28 8.05 11.16
C TYR A 349 17.28 9.09 11.61
N GLN A 350 18.24 8.67 12.46
CA GLN A 350 19.31 9.53 12.95
C GLN A 350 20.55 9.34 12.08
N ASN A 351 21.14 10.42 11.60
CA ASN A 351 22.44 10.40 10.95
C ASN A 351 23.54 10.21 12.00
N GLN A 352 23.68 8.98 12.52
CA GLN A 352 24.68 8.66 13.55
C GLN A 352 26.11 8.70 13.04
N GLU A 353 26.30 8.49 11.75
CA GLU A 353 27.62 8.51 11.11
C GLU A 353 28.04 9.93 10.70
N HIS A 354 27.18 10.91 10.88
CA HIS A 354 27.37 12.31 10.45
C HIS A 354 27.78 12.39 8.98
N PHE A 355 27.14 11.57 8.15
CA PHE A 355 27.40 11.56 6.71
C PHE A 355 27.14 12.92 6.10
N SER A 356 28.13 13.43 5.39
CA SER A 356 28.03 14.64 4.56
C SER A 356 28.61 14.35 3.19
N ALA A 357 27.83 14.51 2.15
CA ALA A 357 28.29 14.32 0.78
C ALA A 357 29.40 15.33 0.37
N ALA A 358 29.50 16.46 1.06
CA ALA A 358 30.56 17.45 0.84
C ALA A 358 31.90 16.99 1.38
N ASP A 359 31.90 16.35 2.55
CA ASP A 359 33.12 15.86 3.22
C ASP A 359 33.48 14.44 2.80
N ASN A 360 32.49 13.67 2.37
CA ASN A 360 32.62 12.29 1.96
C ASN A 360 32.16 12.14 0.51
N PRO A 361 33.01 12.43 -0.47
CA PRO A 361 32.63 12.35 -1.87
C PRO A 361 32.20 10.92 -2.23
N ILE A 362 31.04 10.84 -2.90
CA ILE A 362 30.47 9.60 -3.41
C ILE A 362 30.42 9.66 -4.95
N PRO A 363 30.36 8.56 -5.65
CA PRO A 363 30.18 7.20 -5.15
C PRO A 363 31.39 6.62 -4.40
N VAL A 364 31.09 5.84 -3.37
CA VAL A 364 32.10 5.06 -2.62
C VAL A 364 31.97 3.59 -2.99
N THR A 365 33.03 3.02 -3.58
CA THR A 365 33.05 1.61 -3.94
C THR A 365 33.55 0.76 -2.79
N VAL A 366 32.79 -0.25 -2.39
CA VAL A 366 33.17 -1.21 -1.37
C VAL A 366 33.43 -2.58 -2.02
N PRO A 367 34.70 -2.94 -2.28
CA PRO A 367 35.05 -4.03 -3.20
C PRO A 367 34.62 -5.44 -2.74
N GLN A 368 34.37 -5.62 -1.46
CA GLN A 368 34.08 -6.96 -0.89
C GLN A 368 32.58 -7.19 -0.62
N LEU A 369 31.74 -6.17 -0.84
CA LEU A 369 30.31 -6.29 -0.65
C LEU A 369 29.63 -6.53 -1.98
N GLN A 370 28.76 -7.52 -2.03
CA GLN A 370 27.94 -7.82 -3.19
C GLN A 370 26.55 -7.24 -3.00
N ASN A 371 26.02 -6.67 -4.04
CA ASN A 371 24.65 -6.21 -4.07
C ASN A 371 23.70 -7.38 -4.11
N LEU A 372 22.56 -7.22 -3.48
CA LEU A 372 21.40 -8.05 -3.76
C LEU A 372 20.83 -7.62 -5.12
N THR A 373 20.71 -8.58 -6.03
CA THR A 373 20.13 -8.34 -7.35
C THR A 373 18.72 -8.92 -7.36
N PHE A 374 17.77 -8.08 -7.70
CA PHE A 374 16.37 -8.43 -7.77
C PHE A 374 15.90 -8.63 -9.21
N LYS A 375 14.64 -8.96 -9.39
CA LYS A 375 13.97 -8.99 -10.69
C LYS A 375 14.35 -7.74 -11.50
N ASP A 376 14.52 -7.85 -12.78
CA ASP A 376 14.95 -6.79 -13.70
C ASP A 376 16.42 -6.35 -13.59
N GLY A 377 17.21 -7.01 -12.77
CA GLY A 377 18.61 -6.63 -12.55
C GLY A 377 18.77 -5.32 -11.79
N ALA A 378 17.70 -4.79 -11.18
CA ALA A 378 17.83 -3.69 -10.24
C ALA A 378 18.58 -4.16 -8.99
N THR A 379 19.47 -3.32 -8.49
CA THR A 379 20.30 -3.65 -7.33
C THR A 379 20.01 -2.68 -6.21
N TYR A 380 19.80 -3.25 -5.02
CA TYR A 380 19.60 -2.50 -3.79
C TYR A 380 20.61 -2.97 -2.76
N TYR A 381 21.05 -2.06 -1.93
CA TYR A 381 22.03 -2.34 -0.90
C TYR A 381 21.49 -1.90 0.47
N SER A 382 21.73 -2.73 1.49
CA SER A 382 21.34 -2.44 2.88
C SER A 382 22.58 -2.18 3.72
N GLY A 383 22.57 -1.17 4.58
CA GLY A 383 23.66 -0.86 5.50
C GLY A 383 24.01 0.62 5.55
N SER A 384 25.31 0.95 5.70
CA SER A 384 25.81 2.31 5.84
C SER A 384 25.53 3.19 4.61
N PRO A 385 25.29 4.50 4.79
CA PRO A 385 25.16 5.45 3.69
C PRO A 385 26.41 5.57 2.81
N TYR A 386 27.56 5.10 3.27
CA TYR A 386 28.79 5.07 2.46
C TYR A 386 28.80 3.98 1.38
N ILE A 387 27.86 3.05 1.45
CA ILE A 387 27.76 1.92 0.52
C ILE A 387 26.31 1.73 0.13
N GLY A 388 26.05 1.54 -1.14
CA GLY A 388 24.70 1.27 -1.63
C GLY A 388 24.52 1.78 -3.05
N SER A 389 23.53 1.25 -3.71
CA SER A 389 23.15 1.66 -5.05
C SER A 389 21.74 1.23 -5.35
N GLN A 390 21.06 2.02 -6.15
CA GLN A 390 19.80 1.65 -6.78
C GLN A 390 19.98 1.71 -8.29
N GLY A 391 19.56 0.68 -8.98
CA GLY A 391 19.61 0.66 -10.45
C GLY A 391 19.98 -0.71 -11.02
N LYS A 392 20.08 -0.77 -12.34
CA LYS A 392 20.46 -2.00 -13.04
C LYS A 392 21.98 -2.14 -13.05
N LEU A 393 22.47 -3.15 -12.35
CA LEU A 393 23.89 -3.51 -12.37
C LEU A 393 24.05 -4.96 -12.82
N PRO A 394 25.14 -5.31 -13.50
CA PRO A 394 25.47 -6.71 -13.78
C PRO A 394 25.61 -7.51 -12.50
N VAL A 395 25.23 -8.78 -12.55
CA VAL A 395 25.40 -9.69 -11.42
C VAL A 395 26.88 -9.76 -11.00
N GLY A 396 27.15 -9.67 -9.72
CA GLY A 396 28.51 -9.68 -9.16
C GLY A 396 29.24 -8.34 -9.23
N THR A 397 28.57 -7.28 -9.70
CA THR A 397 29.16 -5.93 -9.65
C THR A 397 29.09 -5.37 -8.24
N THR A 398 30.16 -4.73 -7.79
CA THR A 398 30.16 -3.98 -6.52
C THR A 398 29.28 -2.73 -6.67
N SER A 399 28.38 -2.50 -5.71
CA SER A 399 27.56 -1.30 -5.71
C SER A 399 28.24 -0.12 -5.01
N TYR A 400 27.71 1.04 -5.26
CA TYR A 400 28.08 2.27 -4.57
C TYR A 400 26.82 3.14 -4.43
N ASN A 401 26.80 3.98 -3.42
CA ASN A 401 25.69 4.89 -3.13
C ASN A 401 25.89 6.21 -3.88
N GLU A 402 25.24 6.34 -5.01
CA GLU A 402 25.40 7.54 -5.86
C GLU A 402 24.84 8.80 -5.18
N CYS A 403 23.82 8.64 -4.34
CA CYS A 403 23.13 9.72 -3.66
C CYS A 403 23.44 9.81 -2.16
N GLY A 404 24.17 8.86 -1.61
CA GLY A 404 24.35 8.69 -0.17
C GLY A 404 23.20 7.90 0.49
N GLU A 405 22.23 7.44 -0.28
CA GLU A 405 21.14 6.62 0.21
C GLU A 405 21.60 5.23 0.58
N TYR A 406 20.89 4.59 1.51
CA TYR A 406 21.08 3.19 1.86
C TYR A 406 19.75 2.57 2.24
N TYR A 407 19.74 1.24 2.43
CA TYR A 407 18.48 0.49 2.55
C TYR A 407 18.51 -0.43 3.75
N MET A 408 17.38 -0.48 4.48
CA MET A 408 17.13 -1.42 5.55
C MET A 408 15.96 -2.33 5.18
N VAL A 409 16.00 -3.56 5.65
CA VAL A 409 14.93 -4.54 5.41
C VAL A 409 13.78 -4.30 6.36
N MET A 410 12.55 -4.43 5.87
CA MET A 410 11.34 -4.52 6.68
C MET A 410 10.57 -5.77 6.27
N HIS A 411 10.20 -6.62 7.20
CA HIS A 411 9.58 -7.90 6.86
C HIS A 411 8.73 -8.49 7.99
N SER A 412 7.88 -9.46 7.65
CA SER A 412 7.31 -10.34 8.68
C SER A 412 8.38 -11.21 9.30
N HIS A 413 8.46 -11.24 10.64
CA HIS A 413 9.42 -12.09 11.36
C HIS A 413 8.93 -13.54 11.53
N ALA A 414 7.72 -13.87 11.08
CA ALA A 414 7.32 -15.24 10.77
C ALA A 414 8.00 -15.62 9.45
N LEU A 415 9.23 -16.18 9.53
CA LEU A 415 10.14 -16.29 8.38
C LEU A 415 9.60 -17.09 7.20
N TYR A 416 8.59 -17.96 7.41
CA TYR A 416 7.90 -18.64 6.32
C TYR A 416 7.05 -17.68 5.48
N GLU A 417 6.73 -16.49 5.99
CA GLU A 417 6.03 -15.42 5.26
C GLU A 417 6.98 -14.60 4.37
N ALA A 418 8.29 -14.73 4.57
CA ALA A 418 9.31 -14.15 3.70
C ALA A 418 9.67 -15.12 2.55
N ALA A 419 8.65 -15.69 1.91
CA ALA A 419 8.78 -16.64 0.83
C ALA A 419 7.70 -16.43 -0.25
N ASN A 420 8.04 -16.76 -1.50
CA ASN A 420 7.12 -16.85 -2.63
C ASN A 420 6.87 -18.33 -2.91
N TYR A 421 5.72 -18.83 -2.52
CA TYR A 421 5.39 -20.25 -2.59
C TYR A 421 6.44 -21.11 -1.88
N ASP A 422 7.34 -21.78 -2.61
CA ASP A 422 8.42 -22.63 -2.07
C ASP A 422 9.80 -21.94 -2.13
N THR A 423 9.88 -20.72 -2.65
CA THR A 423 11.13 -20.00 -2.83
C THR A 423 11.34 -19.01 -1.68
N GLY A 424 12.34 -19.25 -0.86
CA GLY A 424 12.74 -18.33 0.21
C GLY A 424 13.28 -17.01 -0.32
N PHE A 425 13.30 -15.99 0.54
CA PHE A 425 13.67 -14.61 0.25
C PHE A 425 12.69 -13.94 -0.72
N GLY A 426 11.47 -13.78 -0.25
CA GLY A 426 10.35 -13.21 -0.99
C GLY A 426 9.24 -12.77 -0.06
N GLY A 427 8.00 -12.88 -0.51
CA GLY A 427 6.80 -12.71 0.30
C GLY A 427 6.64 -11.35 0.94
N MET A 428 6.26 -11.35 2.23
CA MET A 428 5.99 -10.14 3.02
C MET A 428 7.29 -9.48 3.49
N LEU A 429 8.04 -8.95 2.53
CA LEU A 429 9.29 -8.23 2.71
C LEU A 429 9.29 -6.97 1.84
N THR A 430 9.84 -5.89 2.36
CA THR A 430 10.09 -4.65 1.62
C THR A 430 11.38 -4.01 2.12
N LEU A 431 11.73 -2.84 1.57
CA LEU A 431 12.87 -2.06 1.98
C LEU A 431 12.44 -0.68 2.48
N GLU A 432 13.13 -0.22 3.48
CA GLU A 432 13.18 1.18 3.88
C GLU A 432 14.40 1.81 3.21
N ARG A 433 14.20 2.87 2.46
CA ARG A 433 15.26 3.70 1.89
C ARG A 433 15.52 4.87 2.83
N ILE A 434 16.75 4.98 3.29
CA ILE A 434 17.23 6.10 4.09
C ILE A 434 17.87 7.11 3.14
N ASP A 435 17.24 8.27 3.01
CA ASP A 435 17.75 9.36 2.18
C ASP A 435 18.63 10.28 3.02
N PRO A 436 19.83 10.68 2.53
CA PRO A 436 20.68 11.62 3.24
C PRO A 436 20.02 12.99 3.32
N ILE A 437 20.36 13.74 4.36
CA ILE A 437 19.89 15.11 4.57
C ILE A 437 20.27 16.02 3.39
N THR A 438 21.49 15.87 2.91
CA THR A 438 22.01 16.60 1.75
C THR A 438 22.45 15.59 0.69
N PRO A 439 21.66 15.37 -0.35
CA PRO A 439 22.04 14.49 -1.44
C PRO A 439 23.34 14.94 -2.11
N ALA A 440 24.10 14.00 -2.66
CA ALA A 440 25.28 14.29 -3.43
C ALA A 440 24.96 15.23 -4.60
N THR A 441 25.74 16.29 -4.75
CA THR A 441 25.56 17.26 -5.83
C THR A 441 25.96 16.66 -7.19
N GLY A 442 25.16 16.91 -8.22
CA GLY A 442 25.42 16.49 -9.59
C GLY A 442 24.85 15.14 -10.00
N THR A 443 24.06 14.52 -9.15
CA THR A 443 23.33 13.29 -9.44
C THR A 443 21.86 13.58 -9.71
N THR A 444 21.18 12.69 -10.42
CA THR A 444 19.72 12.70 -10.58
C THR A 444 19.00 12.15 -9.34
N CYS A 445 19.59 12.35 -8.17
CA CYS A 445 19.07 11.89 -6.91
C CYS A 445 17.86 12.74 -6.53
N THR A 446 16.69 12.27 -6.88
CA THR A 446 15.44 12.77 -6.31
C THR A 446 15.11 11.94 -5.08
N PRO A 447 14.91 12.59 -3.92
CA PRO A 447 14.43 11.92 -2.72
C PRO A 447 13.04 11.34 -2.94
#